data_b2f309c2cdf93e0fa3ae2cf8b13fb786
#
_entry.id   b2f309c2cdf93e0fa3ae2cf8b13fb786
#
_cell.length_a   1.000
_cell.length_b   1.000
_cell.length_c   1.000
_cell.angle_alpha   90.00
_cell.angle_beta   90.00
_cell.angle_gamma   90.00
#
_symmetry.space_group_name_H-M   'P 1'
#
loop_
_entity.id
_entity.type
_entity.pdbx_description
1 polymer ?
#
loop_
_entity_poly.entity_id
_entity_poly.type
_entity_poly.pdbx_seq_one_letter_code
_entity_poly.pdbx_strand_id
1 'polypeptide(L)'
;MTRLLSILAVAIFVAACGSKSDDAGNEPPLYPNETPELRFLINQYADYYEVPRPLVHKVIQRESDYRPKARNGPYYGLMQILPATARNMGFRGKPNELLDAETNLKWAVKYLRGAWLVSDGDMDEAVQWYARGYYYEARDRCQLVETGLRTREVAKRCR
;
A
#
# COMPACT_ATOMS: atom_id res chain seq x y z
N MET A 1 58.63 46.23 -1.16
CA MET A 1 58.36 44.77 -1.24
C MET A 1 57.22 44.48 -0.26
N THR A 2 55.97 44.56 -0.74
CA THR A 2 54.76 44.43 0.08
C THR A 2 54.04 43.19 -0.41
N ARG A 3 53.96 42.13 0.43
CA ARG A 3 53.27 40.88 0.16
C ARG A 3 51.79 41.03 0.55
N LEU A 4 50.88 40.97 -0.43
CA LEU A 4 49.45 40.83 -0.21
C LEU A 4 49.19 39.38 0.18
N LEU A 5 48.60 39.18 1.37
CA LEU A 5 47.94 37.90 1.77
C LEU A 5 46.51 37.91 1.25
N SER A 6 46.22 37.03 0.30
CA SER A 6 44.84 36.76 -0.13
C SER A 6 44.20 35.75 0.86
N ILE A 7 43.20 36.18 1.58
CA ILE A 7 42.38 35.31 2.45
C ILE A 7 41.28 34.69 1.59
N LEU A 8 41.35 33.36 1.37
CA LEU A 8 40.34 32.58 0.68
C LEU A 8 39.23 32.22 1.67
N ALA A 9 38.09 32.88 1.54
CA ALA A 9 36.89 32.55 2.31
C ALA A 9 36.21 31.32 1.71
N VAL A 10 36.28 30.18 2.41
CA VAL A 10 35.55 28.98 2.06
C VAL A 10 34.14 29.13 2.61
N ALA A 11 33.15 29.33 1.74
CA ALA A 11 31.74 29.29 2.08
C ALA A 11 31.28 27.82 2.19
N ILE A 12 31.03 27.35 3.42
CA ILE A 12 30.44 26.04 3.68
C ILE A 12 28.94 26.15 3.41
N PHE A 13 28.47 25.61 2.28
CA PHE A 13 27.05 25.38 2.04
C PHE A 13 26.58 24.22 2.88
N VAL A 14 25.91 24.50 3.99
CA VAL A 14 25.15 23.50 4.72
C VAL A 14 23.86 23.23 3.94
N ALA A 15 23.83 22.14 3.17
CA ALA A 15 22.61 21.64 2.58
C ALA A 15 21.71 21.12 3.71
N ALA A 16 20.75 21.92 4.15
CA ALA A 16 19.66 21.47 5.02
C ALA A 16 18.82 20.47 4.23
N CYS A 17 18.99 19.17 4.55
CA CYS A 17 18.01 18.15 4.20
C CYS A 17 16.71 18.49 4.93
N GLY A 18 15.83 19.19 4.27
CA GLY A 18 14.46 19.39 4.70
C GLY A 18 13.75 18.04 4.66
N SER A 19 13.62 17.39 5.82
CA SER A 19 12.65 16.32 6.00
C SER A 19 11.27 16.92 5.71
N LYS A 20 10.59 16.41 4.68
CA LYS A 20 9.18 16.68 4.45
C LYS A 20 8.37 16.13 5.61
N SER A 21 8.13 16.95 6.60
CA SER A 21 7.07 16.82 7.58
C SER A 21 5.94 17.75 7.12
N ASP A 22 5.13 17.31 6.15
CA ASP A 22 4.05 18.15 5.68
C ASP A 22 2.93 17.30 5.14
N ASP A 23 1.94 17.02 6.00
CA ASP A 23 0.52 17.07 5.66
C ASP A 23 -0.39 16.93 6.91
N ALA A 24 0.08 17.26 8.10
CA ALA A 24 -0.74 17.23 9.30
C ALA A 24 -1.88 18.29 9.30
N GLY A 25 -1.88 19.20 8.32
CA GLY A 25 -2.85 20.30 8.22
C GLY A 25 -4.00 20.07 7.26
N ASN A 26 -4.01 19.03 6.45
CA ASN A 26 -5.03 18.83 5.41
C ASN A 26 -5.55 17.37 5.30
N GLU A 27 -5.34 16.54 6.32
CA GLU A 27 -5.97 15.22 6.33
C GLU A 27 -7.47 15.35 6.60
N PRO A 28 -8.30 14.59 5.86
CA PRO A 28 -9.74 14.59 6.11
C PRO A 28 -10.04 14.06 7.52
N PRO A 29 -11.18 14.48 8.13
CA PRO A 29 -11.62 13.95 9.41
C PRO A 29 -11.60 12.42 9.43
N LEU A 30 -11.42 11.85 10.63
CA LEU A 30 -11.50 10.39 10.79
C LEU A 30 -12.89 9.89 10.37
N TYR A 31 -12.90 8.75 9.71
CA TYR A 31 -14.15 8.04 9.42
C TYR A 31 -14.78 7.46 10.70
N PRO A 32 -16.07 7.17 10.73
CA PRO A 32 -16.67 6.40 11.81
C PRO A 32 -15.89 5.10 12.06
N ASN A 33 -15.66 4.75 13.32
CA ASN A 33 -14.86 3.60 13.77
C ASN A 33 -13.35 3.65 13.45
N GLU A 34 -12.86 4.66 12.76
CA GLU A 34 -11.43 4.87 12.56
C GLU A 34 -10.82 5.53 13.81
N THR A 35 -9.59 5.11 14.17
CA THR A 35 -8.79 5.77 15.21
C THR A 35 -7.56 6.43 14.60
N PRO A 36 -6.93 7.40 15.29
CA PRO A 36 -5.69 8.01 14.81
C PRO A 36 -4.57 6.99 14.54
N GLU A 37 -4.45 5.98 15.40
CA GLU A 37 -3.46 4.92 15.26
C GLU A 37 -3.74 4.07 14.01
N LEU A 38 -5.01 3.79 13.75
CA LEU A 38 -5.41 3.04 12.57
C LEU A 38 -5.17 3.85 11.30
N ARG A 39 -5.50 5.15 11.31
CA ARG A 39 -5.18 6.09 10.22
C ARG A 39 -3.68 6.10 9.91
N PHE A 40 -2.86 6.17 10.95
CA PHE A 40 -1.41 6.13 10.79
C PHE A 40 -0.94 4.85 10.10
N LEU A 41 -1.41 3.68 10.56
CA LEU A 41 -1.06 2.38 9.95
C LEU A 41 -1.54 2.30 8.49
N ILE A 42 -2.76 2.73 8.21
CA ILE A 42 -3.33 2.72 6.85
C ILE A 42 -2.46 3.56 5.92
N ASN A 43 -2.14 4.79 6.31
CA ASN A 43 -1.31 5.69 5.51
C ASN A 43 0.09 5.11 5.31
N GLN A 44 0.71 4.54 6.34
CA GLN A 44 2.02 3.91 6.27
C GLN A 44 2.05 2.76 5.24
N TYR A 45 1.07 1.86 5.26
CA TYR A 45 1.03 0.75 4.30
C TYR A 45 0.59 1.18 2.90
N ALA A 46 -0.26 2.19 2.77
CA ALA A 46 -0.61 2.80 1.49
C ALA A 46 0.65 3.37 0.81
N ASP A 47 1.41 4.19 1.53
CA ASP A 47 2.65 4.80 1.04
C ASP A 47 3.73 3.76 0.74
N TYR A 48 3.92 2.77 1.64
CA TYR A 48 4.91 1.70 1.45
C TYR A 48 4.67 0.88 0.18
N TYR A 49 3.40 0.62 -0.17
CA TYR A 49 3.04 -0.12 -1.37
C TYR A 49 2.69 0.77 -2.56
N GLU A 50 2.87 2.09 -2.45
CA GLU A 50 2.55 3.05 -3.52
C GLU A 50 1.10 2.93 -4.01
N VAL A 51 0.17 2.74 -3.08
CA VAL A 51 -1.27 2.70 -3.34
C VAL A 51 -1.88 4.01 -2.86
N PRO A 52 -2.72 4.69 -3.65
CA PRO A 52 -3.37 5.92 -3.19
C PRO A 52 -4.09 5.71 -1.86
N ARG A 53 -3.79 6.53 -0.85
CA ARG A 53 -4.45 6.45 0.48
C ARG A 53 -5.97 6.42 0.37
N PRO A 54 -6.62 7.27 -0.46
CA PRO A 54 -8.08 7.21 -0.65
C PRO A 54 -8.60 5.85 -1.13
N LEU A 55 -7.82 5.12 -1.97
CA LEU A 55 -8.20 3.80 -2.44
C LEU A 55 -8.17 2.77 -1.30
N VAL A 56 -7.15 2.81 -0.44
CA VAL A 56 -7.09 1.91 0.74
C VAL A 56 -8.27 2.18 1.66
N HIS A 57 -8.56 3.44 1.97
CA HIS A 57 -9.73 3.84 2.76
C HIS A 57 -11.05 3.37 2.14
N LYS A 58 -11.21 3.52 0.82
CA LYS A 58 -12.42 3.07 0.09
C LYS A 58 -12.66 1.58 0.24
N VAL A 59 -11.60 0.76 0.16
CA VAL A 59 -11.70 -0.69 0.38
C VAL A 59 -12.06 -0.99 1.83
N ILE A 60 -11.39 -0.36 2.81
CA ILE A 60 -11.66 -0.61 4.24
C ILE A 60 -13.09 -0.25 4.63
N GLN A 61 -13.61 0.88 4.15
CA GLN A 61 -15.00 1.28 4.37
C GLN A 61 -15.97 0.23 3.86
N ARG A 62 -15.76 -0.23 2.65
CA ARG A 62 -16.60 -1.24 2.01
C ARG A 62 -16.55 -2.59 2.73
N GLU A 63 -15.36 -3.04 3.13
CA GLU A 63 -15.12 -4.41 3.58
C GLU A 63 -15.41 -4.61 5.09
N SER A 64 -15.11 -3.62 5.92
CA SER A 64 -15.24 -3.78 7.37
C SER A 64 -15.74 -2.55 8.11
N ASP A 65 -15.83 -1.40 7.45
CA ASP A 65 -16.11 -0.12 8.13
C ASP A 65 -15.16 0.11 9.32
N TYR A 66 -13.85 0.00 9.05
CA TYR A 66 -12.74 0.18 10.01
C TYR A 66 -12.78 -0.75 11.23
N ARG A 67 -13.27 -1.97 11.09
CA ARG A 67 -13.30 -2.96 12.16
C ARG A 67 -12.22 -4.03 11.97
N PRO A 68 -11.06 -3.95 12.69
CA PRO A 68 -9.95 -4.89 12.51
C PRO A 68 -10.32 -6.34 12.80
N LYS A 69 -11.26 -6.57 13.72
CA LYS A 69 -11.72 -7.91 14.11
C LYS A 69 -12.87 -8.42 13.25
N ALA A 70 -13.28 -7.71 12.21
CA ALA A 70 -14.36 -8.15 11.33
C ALA A 70 -14.04 -9.50 10.70
N ARG A 71 -15.05 -10.35 10.62
CA ARG A 71 -14.98 -11.64 9.95
C ARG A 71 -16.30 -11.94 9.26
N ASN A 72 -16.24 -12.21 7.95
CA ASN A 72 -17.39 -12.59 7.16
C ASN A 72 -17.07 -13.89 6.42
N GLY A 73 -17.54 -15.01 6.94
CA GLY A 73 -17.23 -16.34 6.40
C GLY A 73 -15.71 -16.60 6.38
N PRO A 74 -15.11 -16.81 5.19
CA PRO A 74 -13.69 -17.10 5.04
C PRO A 74 -12.80 -15.84 5.01
N TYR A 75 -13.36 -14.62 5.13
CA TYR A 75 -12.67 -13.34 5.01
C TYR A 75 -12.33 -12.75 6.38
N TYR A 76 -11.16 -12.10 6.49
CA TYR A 76 -10.59 -11.66 7.75
C TYR A 76 -10.17 -10.20 7.75
N GLY A 77 -10.50 -9.50 8.84
CA GLY A 77 -9.93 -8.21 9.25
C GLY A 77 -10.40 -7.01 8.44
N LEU A 78 -9.64 -5.93 8.52
CA LEU A 78 -9.96 -4.62 7.95
C LEU A 78 -10.35 -4.65 6.48
N MET A 79 -9.61 -5.38 5.68
CA MET A 79 -9.80 -5.44 4.23
C MET A 79 -10.41 -6.77 3.76
N GLN A 80 -10.94 -7.58 4.69
CA GLN A 80 -11.62 -8.84 4.41
C GLN A 80 -10.83 -9.74 3.43
N ILE A 81 -9.53 -9.93 3.72
CA ILE A 81 -8.68 -10.76 2.87
C ILE A 81 -8.87 -12.24 3.16
N LEU A 82 -8.84 -13.07 2.10
CA LEU A 82 -8.79 -14.53 2.24
C LEU A 82 -7.39 -14.97 2.70
N PRO A 83 -7.28 -15.92 3.65
CA PRO A 83 -5.98 -16.48 4.04
C PRO A 83 -5.19 -17.07 2.86
N ALA A 84 -5.87 -17.64 1.85
CA ALA A 84 -5.23 -18.13 0.63
C ALA A 84 -4.60 -16.98 -0.19
N THR A 85 -5.31 -15.86 -0.34
CA THR A 85 -4.80 -14.65 -1.01
C THR A 85 -3.61 -14.07 -0.24
N ALA A 86 -3.72 -13.95 1.09
CA ALA A 86 -2.61 -13.48 1.92
C ALA A 86 -1.37 -14.37 1.78
N ARG A 87 -1.54 -15.71 1.73
CA ARG A 87 -0.43 -16.65 1.50
C ARG A 87 0.23 -16.46 0.12
N ASN A 88 -0.55 -16.20 -0.91
CA ASN A 88 -0.02 -15.89 -2.24
C ASN A 88 0.83 -14.62 -2.22
N MET A 89 0.48 -13.65 -1.36
CA MET A 89 1.26 -12.42 -1.15
C MET A 89 2.50 -12.62 -0.25
N GLY A 90 2.65 -13.78 0.39
CA GLY A 90 3.79 -14.11 1.25
C GLY A 90 3.48 -14.34 2.72
N PHE A 91 2.23 -14.22 3.16
CA PHE A 91 1.82 -14.52 4.54
C PHE A 91 2.09 -15.98 4.90
N ARG A 92 2.63 -16.23 6.12
CA ARG A 92 2.95 -17.57 6.62
C ARG A 92 2.37 -17.87 8.01
N GLY A 93 1.59 -16.91 8.55
CA GLY A 93 0.97 -17.03 9.86
C GLY A 93 -0.32 -17.87 9.86
N LYS A 94 -0.93 -17.96 11.03
CA LYS A 94 -2.25 -18.57 11.22
C LYS A 94 -3.35 -17.61 10.72
N PRO A 95 -4.48 -18.12 10.18
CA PRO A 95 -5.54 -17.25 9.65
C PRO A 95 -6.02 -16.16 10.62
N ASN A 96 -6.11 -16.46 11.92
CA ASN A 96 -6.55 -15.49 12.91
C ASN A 96 -5.60 -14.32 13.14
N GLU A 97 -4.32 -14.42 12.73
CA GLU A 97 -3.38 -13.29 12.76
C GLU A 97 -3.78 -12.19 11.76
N LEU A 98 -4.57 -12.52 10.73
CA LEU A 98 -5.16 -11.54 9.83
C LEU A 98 -6.27 -10.68 10.47
N LEU A 99 -6.65 -10.94 11.72
CA LEU A 99 -7.51 -10.07 12.52
C LEU A 99 -6.72 -8.98 13.26
N ASP A 100 -5.39 -9.03 13.23
CA ASP A 100 -4.53 -7.94 13.63
C ASP A 100 -4.48 -6.88 12.51
N ALA A 101 -4.62 -5.60 12.88
CA ALA A 101 -4.75 -4.51 11.91
C ALA A 101 -3.52 -4.39 11.03
N GLU A 102 -2.34 -4.41 11.62
CA GLU A 102 -1.08 -4.25 10.91
C GLU A 102 -0.81 -5.44 9.99
N THR A 103 -1.00 -6.66 10.50
CA THR A 103 -0.87 -7.89 9.72
C THR A 103 -1.82 -7.90 8.52
N ASN A 104 -3.07 -7.45 8.72
CA ASN A 104 -4.06 -7.37 7.65
C ASN A 104 -3.62 -6.38 6.57
N LEU A 105 -3.28 -5.15 6.96
CA LEU A 105 -2.84 -4.09 6.05
C LEU A 105 -1.61 -4.51 5.24
N LYS A 106 -0.62 -5.10 5.88
CA LYS A 106 0.60 -5.58 5.22
C LYS A 106 0.32 -6.48 4.01
N TRP A 107 -0.61 -7.40 4.12
CA TRP A 107 -0.88 -8.36 3.05
C TRP A 107 -2.01 -7.94 2.12
N ALA A 108 -3.02 -7.28 2.65
CA ALA A 108 -4.16 -6.84 1.86
C ALA A 108 -3.84 -5.61 1.01
N VAL A 109 -3.07 -4.63 1.51
CA VAL A 109 -2.63 -3.49 0.69
C VAL A 109 -1.64 -3.95 -0.39
N LYS A 110 -0.76 -4.92 -0.07
CA LYS A 110 0.09 -5.55 -1.09
C LYS A 110 -0.73 -6.18 -2.22
N TYR A 111 -1.82 -6.88 -1.88
CA TYR A 111 -2.73 -7.43 -2.88
C TYR A 111 -3.49 -6.32 -3.63
N LEU A 112 -3.93 -5.26 -2.94
CA LEU A 112 -4.59 -4.12 -3.55
C LEU A 112 -3.69 -3.36 -4.55
N ARG A 113 -2.37 -3.30 -4.29
CA ARG A 113 -1.41 -2.74 -5.25
C ARG A 113 -1.51 -3.43 -6.61
N GLY A 114 -1.60 -4.75 -6.64
CA GLY A 114 -1.77 -5.47 -7.89
C GLY A 114 -3.09 -5.13 -8.61
N ALA A 115 -4.19 -4.99 -7.85
CA ALA A 115 -5.47 -4.53 -8.39
C ALA A 115 -5.36 -3.11 -8.96
N TRP A 116 -4.65 -2.22 -8.27
CA TRP A 116 -4.38 -0.85 -8.71
C TRP A 116 -3.58 -0.80 -10.03
N LEU A 117 -2.55 -1.64 -10.16
CA LEU A 117 -1.74 -1.73 -11.38
C LEU A 117 -2.56 -2.16 -12.60
N VAL A 118 -3.44 -3.15 -12.45
CA VAL A 118 -4.24 -3.65 -13.57
C VAL A 118 -5.47 -2.79 -13.89
N SER A 119 -5.79 -1.81 -13.04
CA SER A 119 -6.88 -0.84 -13.27
C SER A 119 -6.43 0.43 -14.00
N ASP A 120 -5.15 0.51 -14.41
CA ASP A 120 -4.58 1.68 -15.08
C ASP A 120 -4.83 3.01 -14.33
N GLY A 121 -4.92 2.94 -12.99
CA GLY A 121 -5.14 4.10 -12.13
C GLY A 121 -6.61 4.47 -11.89
N ASP A 122 -7.57 3.64 -12.28
CA ASP A 122 -8.97 3.81 -11.92
C ASP A 122 -9.27 3.15 -10.58
N MET A 123 -9.67 3.97 -9.58
CA MET A 123 -9.93 3.49 -8.22
C MET A 123 -11.17 2.60 -8.12
N ASP A 124 -12.21 2.86 -8.91
CA ASP A 124 -13.43 2.06 -8.89
C ASP A 124 -13.18 0.69 -9.51
N GLU A 125 -12.42 0.65 -10.59
CA GLU A 125 -12.00 -0.60 -11.20
C GLU A 125 -11.05 -1.38 -10.31
N ALA A 126 -10.12 -0.71 -9.62
CA ALA A 126 -9.23 -1.33 -8.65
C ALA A 126 -9.99 -2.02 -7.51
N VAL A 127 -11.05 -1.39 -6.97
CA VAL A 127 -11.94 -2.00 -5.97
C VAL A 127 -12.64 -3.25 -6.53
N GLN A 128 -13.07 -3.22 -7.77
CA GLN A 128 -13.69 -4.39 -8.42
C GLN A 128 -12.67 -5.52 -8.59
N TRP A 129 -11.46 -5.22 -9.07
CA TRP A 129 -10.39 -6.20 -9.20
C TRP A 129 -9.96 -6.78 -7.85
N TYR A 130 -9.89 -5.97 -6.80
CA TYR A 130 -9.63 -6.45 -5.45
C TYR A 130 -10.65 -7.51 -5.00
N ALA A 131 -11.94 -7.25 -5.24
CA ALA A 131 -13.03 -8.12 -4.83
C ALA A 131 -13.13 -9.43 -5.64
N ARG A 132 -12.99 -9.36 -6.96
CA ARG A 132 -13.19 -10.52 -7.86
C ARG A 132 -11.92 -11.30 -8.18
N GLY A 133 -10.74 -10.69 -7.93
CA GLY A 133 -9.44 -11.24 -8.31
C GLY A 133 -9.02 -10.81 -9.71
N TYR A 134 -7.73 -10.59 -9.89
CA TYR A 134 -7.15 -10.01 -11.12
C TYR A 134 -6.06 -10.91 -11.76
N TYR A 135 -5.97 -12.18 -11.37
CA TYR A 135 -4.91 -13.08 -11.87
C TYR A 135 -4.88 -13.18 -13.40
N TYR A 136 -6.05 -13.37 -14.02
CA TYR A 136 -6.11 -13.53 -15.47
C TYR A 136 -5.84 -12.22 -16.21
N GLU A 137 -6.28 -11.10 -15.67
CA GLU A 137 -5.98 -9.77 -16.20
C GLU A 137 -4.45 -9.49 -16.12
N ALA A 138 -3.84 -9.70 -14.97
CA ALA A 138 -2.40 -9.54 -14.79
C ALA A 138 -1.60 -10.48 -15.71
N ARG A 139 -2.05 -11.74 -15.90
CA ARG A 139 -1.44 -12.68 -16.84
C ARG A 139 -1.50 -12.16 -18.27
N ASP A 140 -2.65 -11.64 -18.65
CA ASP A 140 -2.90 -11.22 -20.02
C ASP A 140 -2.25 -9.88 -20.35
N ARG A 141 -1.87 -9.09 -19.33
CA ARG A 141 -1.07 -7.86 -19.42
C ARG A 141 0.43 -8.07 -19.18
N CYS A 142 0.90 -9.30 -18.94
CA CYS A 142 2.30 -9.59 -18.57
C CYS A 142 2.74 -8.88 -17.26
N GLN A 143 1.85 -8.82 -16.28
CA GLN A 143 2.04 -8.13 -15.00
C GLN A 143 2.01 -9.08 -13.79
N LEU A 144 2.13 -10.39 -13.99
CA LEU A 144 2.12 -11.35 -12.87
C LEU A 144 3.29 -11.15 -11.91
N VAL A 145 4.45 -10.78 -12.42
CA VAL A 145 5.64 -10.50 -11.61
C VAL A 145 5.47 -9.16 -10.90
N GLU A 146 5.08 -8.14 -11.61
CA GLU A 146 4.90 -6.78 -11.06
C GLU A 146 3.82 -6.71 -9.98
N THR A 147 2.74 -7.45 -10.16
CA THR A 147 1.66 -7.57 -9.16
C THR A 147 2.01 -8.48 -7.98
N GLY A 148 3.15 -9.16 -8.01
CA GLY A 148 3.59 -10.10 -6.98
C GLY A 148 2.81 -11.41 -6.94
N LEU A 149 1.96 -11.69 -7.93
CA LEU A 149 1.18 -12.93 -8.00
C LEU A 149 2.03 -14.15 -8.40
N ARG A 150 3.12 -13.93 -9.12
CA ARG A 150 4.07 -14.96 -9.55
C ARG A 150 5.50 -14.43 -9.55
N THR A 151 6.46 -15.36 -9.59
CA THR A 151 7.89 -15.04 -9.72
C THR A 151 8.36 -15.00 -11.18
N ARG A 152 7.49 -15.35 -12.12
CA ARG A 152 7.73 -15.28 -13.57
C ARG A 152 6.43 -15.12 -14.32
N GLU A 153 6.51 -14.52 -15.50
CA GLU A 153 5.40 -14.49 -16.46
C GLU A 153 5.14 -15.89 -17.04
N VAL A 154 3.85 -16.24 -17.23
CA VAL A 154 3.46 -17.57 -17.69
C VAL A 154 2.87 -17.58 -19.11
N ALA A 155 2.33 -16.46 -19.59
CA ALA A 155 1.82 -16.37 -20.94
C ALA A 155 2.97 -16.39 -21.96
N LYS A 156 2.80 -17.14 -23.07
CA LYS A 156 3.87 -17.29 -24.09
C LYS A 156 4.35 -15.95 -24.66
N ARG A 157 3.42 -14.99 -24.84
CA ARG A 157 3.74 -13.64 -25.35
C ARG A 157 4.54 -12.75 -24.38
N CYS A 158 4.65 -13.16 -23.11
CA CYS A 158 5.33 -12.41 -22.06
C CYS A 158 6.72 -12.99 -21.70
N ARG A 159 7.17 -13.99 -22.42
CA ARG A 159 8.44 -14.69 -22.19
C ARG A 159 9.53 -14.24 -23.14
#